data_71f59c16e917d46dfec89248bca3646f
#
_entry.id   71f59c16e917d46dfec89248bca3646f
#
_cell.length_a   1.000
_cell.length_b   1.000
_cell.length_c   1.000
_cell.angle_alpha   90.00
_cell.angle_beta   90.00
_cell.angle_gamma   90.00
#
_symmetry.space_group_name_H-M   'P 1'
#
loop_
_entity.id
_entity.type
_entity.pdbx_description
1 polymer ?
#
loop_
_entity_poly.entity_id
_entity_poly.type
_entity_poly.pdbx_seq_one_letter_code
_entity_poly.pdbx_strand_id
1 'polypeptide(L)'
;MVPGQQASMASPWHPPLCPVPRMQILLLWSLVLIRPGEGSQRSEPMFTAVTDHILPPDYDSNPTQLNYGVAVTDVDQDGDFEIVVAGYNGPNLVLKYDKARGRLVNLAVNEHSSPYYALRDRQGNAIGVTACDIDGDGREEIYFLNTNNAFSGIATYTDKLFKFRNGHWEDILSDEVNRGVASRFAGRSVACVDRTGSGRYAIYIANYANGRVGPHALIEMDIAASDPERGIVALNDVAAEAGVNKFTGGRGVAVGPILNEAASDIFCDNENGANFLFQNQGDGTFIDVAPSTGLDDSYQHGRGVALADFNRDGKVDLIYGNWNGPHRLYLQMSAGGRVRFRDIATPKLSMPSPVRTVIAADFDNDQELEVFFNNIAYRGSSANRLFRVTRREHADPAIEELNPGDAVEPEGRGTGGTVVDFDGDGRLDLILSHGESMAQPLSVFKVNEGADNNWLRVIPRTRFGAFARGAKVVLFTRQSGAHLRIIDGGSGYLCEMEPVAHFGLGQDEPSSLEVVWPDGKFFTRTVASTEMNSVLEIPYPQDTPESPPVIPPLECGQGFSQHENGRCVDMDECAEFPFVCPRGRPVCVNTYGGYRCRSNKRCNRGFEPNEDGTACVA
;
A
#
# COMPACT_ATOMS: atom_id res chain seq x y z
N MET A 1 40.05 50.20 3.21
CA MET A 1 39.99 51.39 4.13
C MET A 1 38.87 51.10 5.12
N VAL A 2 39.22 50.82 6.36
CA VAL A 2 38.44 50.81 7.60
C VAL A 2 38.48 52.26 8.14
N PRO A 3 37.61 52.75 9.02
CA PRO A 3 37.06 52.23 10.25
C PRO A 3 35.54 52.56 10.44
N GLY A 4 34.73 51.94 11.29
CA GLY A 4 34.84 51.75 12.73
C GLY A 4 33.98 52.74 13.50
N GLN A 5 33.05 52.26 14.30
CA GLN A 5 32.79 52.82 15.63
C GLN A 5 31.72 51.99 16.40
N GLN A 6 32.14 51.57 17.56
CA GLN A 6 31.34 51.10 18.68
C GLN A 6 30.60 52.26 19.36
N ALA A 7 29.46 52.01 19.94
CA ALA A 7 28.98 52.72 21.11
C ALA A 7 28.13 51.82 22.00
N SER A 8 28.61 51.59 23.19
CA SER A 8 27.96 51.02 24.38
C SER A 8 27.12 52.07 25.09
N MET A 9 26.10 51.60 25.87
CA MET A 9 25.70 52.07 27.22
C MET A 9 24.30 51.53 27.49
N ALA A 10 24.13 50.69 28.43
CA ALA A 10 24.02 50.79 29.88
C ALA A 10 22.57 50.84 30.37
N SER A 11 22.27 49.87 31.21
CA SER A 11 21.10 49.67 32.08
C SER A 11 20.92 50.79 33.12
N PRO A 12 20.08 50.72 34.15
CA PRO A 12 18.92 49.86 34.48
C PRO A 12 17.74 50.66 35.10
N TRP A 13 16.59 50.05 35.23
CA TRP A 13 15.57 50.52 36.18
C TRP A 13 14.90 49.34 36.90
N HIS A 14 15.07 49.26 38.25
CA HIS A 14 14.26 48.49 39.16
C HIS A 14 13.16 49.37 39.77
N PRO A 15 11.94 48.91 39.94
CA PRO A 15 11.00 49.53 40.89
C PRO A 15 10.97 48.77 42.22
N PRO A 16 10.56 49.44 43.34
CA PRO A 16 10.77 48.97 44.69
C PRO A 16 9.70 47.99 45.19
N LEU A 17 10.14 47.17 46.12
CA LEU A 17 9.33 46.20 46.86
C LEU A 17 8.38 46.90 47.85
N CYS A 18 7.09 46.59 47.83
CA CYS A 18 6.14 46.84 48.91
C CYS A 18 5.94 45.60 49.78
N PRO A 19 5.80 45.72 51.09
CA PRO A 19 5.65 44.57 52.00
C PRO A 19 4.20 44.08 52.08
N VAL A 20 4.01 42.79 52.02
CA VAL A 20 2.70 42.11 52.25
C VAL A 20 2.68 41.46 53.64
N PRO A 21 1.58 41.61 54.41
CA PRO A 21 1.48 41.07 55.78
C PRO A 21 1.33 39.55 55.80
N ARG A 22 1.94 38.95 56.80
CA ARG A 22 1.82 37.54 57.15
C ARG A 22 0.37 37.19 57.52
N MET A 23 -0.27 36.37 56.75
CA MET A 23 -1.50 35.67 57.09
C MET A 23 -1.17 34.20 57.33
N GLN A 24 -1.40 33.76 58.56
CA GLN A 24 -1.28 32.34 58.95
C GLN A 24 -2.41 31.55 58.28
N ILE A 25 -2.06 30.63 57.40
CA ILE A 25 -3.00 29.68 56.83
C ILE A 25 -2.86 28.36 57.56
N LEU A 26 -3.93 28.00 58.27
CA LEU A 26 -4.13 26.67 58.83
C LEU A 26 -4.20 25.64 57.68
N LEU A 27 -3.25 24.72 57.66
CA LEU A 27 -3.26 23.57 56.75
C LEU A 27 -4.28 22.53 57.27
N LEU A 28 -5.46 22.50 56.67
CA LEU A 28 -6.36 21.35 56.68
C LEU A 28 -5.85 20.32 55.66
N TRP A 29 -5.30 19.23 56.12
CA TRP A 29 -4.97 18.06 55.33
C TRP A 29 -6.28 17.33 54.95
N SER A 30 -6.86 17.63 53.80
CA SER A 30 -7.79 16.74 53.13
C SER A 30 -6.96 15.70 52.34
N LEU A 31 -6.98 14.48 52.82
CA LEU A 31 -6.53 13.31 52.07
C LEU A 31 -7.44 13.19 50.82
N VAL A 32 -7.00 13.78 49.71
CA VAL A 32 -7.50 13.41 48.39
C VAL A 32 -6.83 12.07 48.09
N LEU A 33 -7.60 11.00 48.17
CA LEU A 33 -7.28 9.72 47.55
C LEU A 33 -7.20 9.98 46.06
N ILE A 34 -6.00 10.26 45.56
CA ILE A 34 -5.68 10.19 44.15
C ILE A 34 -5.83 8.71 43.79
N ARG A 35 -6.96 8.34 43.18
CA ARG A 35 -7.02 7.11 42.40
C ARG A 35 -5.87 7.18 41.41
N PRO A 36 -5.03 6.13 41.28
CA PRO A 36 -4.08 6.10 40.19
C PRO A 36 -4.93 6.25 38.95
N GLY A 37 -4.67 7.31 38.20
CA GLY A 37 -5.21 7.48 36.86
C GLY A 37 -4.89 6.19 36.10
N GLU A 38 -5.85 5.69 35.34
CA GLU A 38 -5.62 4.68 34.33
C GLU A 38 -4.45 5.17 33.50
N GLY A 39 -3.25 4.66 33.82
CA GLY A 39 -2.12 4.79 32.91
C GLY A 39 -2.57 4.16 31.61
N SER A 40 -2.56 4.92 30.53
CA SER A 40 -2.62 4.38 29.19
C SER A 40 -1.69 3.16 29.19
N GLN A 41 -2.25 1.96 29.17
CA GLN A 41 -1.47 0.76 28.89
C GLN A 41 -0.84 1.05 27.52
N ARG A 42 0.48 1.23 27.49
CA ARG A 42 1.19 1.24 26.22
C ARG A 42 0.96 -0.14 25.63
N SER A 43 0.41 -0.20 24.42
CA SER A 43 0.33 -1.47 23.69
C SER A 43 1.71 -2.11 23.65
N GLU A 44 1.76 -3.44 23.66
CA GLU A 44 3.00 -4.16 23.46
C GLU A 44 3.69 -3.70 22.16
N PRO A 45 5.01 -3.75 22.09
CA PRO A 45 5.74 -3.34 20.89
C PRO A 45 5.44 -4.30 19.72
N MET A 46 4.94 -3.78 18.61
CA MET A 46 4.60 -4.58 17.43
C MET A 46 5.84 -5.20 16.77
N PHE A 47 6.92 -4.44 16.64
CA PHE A 47 8.09 -4.85 15.86
C PHE A 47 9.38 -4.89 16.68
N THR A 48 10.21 -5.89 16.38
CA THR A 48 11.60 -6.00 16.83
C THR A 48 12.55 -5.92 15.65
N ALA A 49 13.59 -5.11 15.74
CA ALA A 49 14.63 -5.01 14.73
C ALA A 49 15.49 -6.27 14.69
N VAL A 50 15.63 -6.86 13.51
CA VAL A 50 16.48 -8.02 13.25
C VAL A 50 17.60 -7.70 12.25
N THR A 51 17.75 -6.46 11.88
CA THR A 51 18.67 -5.96 10.85
C THR A 51 20.08 -6.51 11.02
N ASP A 52 20.68 -6.40 12.21
CA ASP A 52 22.07 -6.84 12.47
C ASP A 52 22.27 -8.35 12.34
N HIS A 53 21.20 -9.14 12.45
CA HIS A 53 21.23 -10.58 12.30
C HIS A 53 20.95 -11.03 10.87
N ILE A 54 20.07 -10.32 10.18
CA ILE A 54 19.55 -10.69 8.86
C ILE A 54 20.40 -10.11 7.73
N LEU A 55 20.88 -8.86 7.87
CA LEU A 55 21.73 -8.22 6.87
C LEU A 55 23.21 -8.34 7.24
N PRO A 56 24.08 -8.85 6.34
CA PRO A 56 25.52 -8.78 6.56
C PRO A 56 26.00 -7.33 6.51
N PRO A 57 27.04 -6.95 7.27
CA PRO A 57 27.52 -5.57 7.35
C PRO A 57 27.95 -4.94 6.01
N ASP A 58 28.29 -5.77 5.03
CA ASP A 58 28.78 -5.38 3.71
C ASP A 58 27.75 -5.61 2.59
N TYR A 59 26.46 -5.75 2.92
CA TYR A 59 25.42 -6.07 1.94
C TYR A 59 25.34 -5.06 0.77
N ASP A 60 25.64 -3.80 0.97
CA ASP A 60 25.64 -2.75 -0.04
C ASP A 60 27.05 -2.28 -0.47
N SER A 61 28.05 -2.54 0.35
CA SER A 61 29.47 -2.14 0.13
C SER A 61 29.68 -0.64 -0.16
N ASN A 62 28.70 0.22 0.11
CA ASN A 62 28.75 1.65 -0.19
C ASN A 62 28.21 2.51 0.97
N PRO A 63 29.10 3.05 1.82
CA PRO A 63 28.68 3.82 3.01
C PRO A 63 28.02 5.17 2.67
N THR A 64 27.99 5.59 1.41
CA THR A 64 27.34 6.83 0.94
C THR A 64 26.08 6.56 0.15
N GLN A 65 25.67 5.31 0.01
CA GLN A 65 24.48 4.91 -0.71
C GLN A 65 23.21 5.41 -0.01
N LEU A 66 22.28 5.91 -0.80
CA LEU A 66 20.94 6.24 -0.38
C LEU A 66 19.98 5.21 -0.98
N ASN A 67 19.10 4.64 -0.18
CA ASN A 67 18.11 3.67 -0.65
C ASN A 67 16.72 4.32 -0.65
N TYR A 68 15.90 4.01 -1.66
CA TYR A 68 14.58 4.61 -1.82
C TYR A 68 13.49 3.54 -1.99
N GLY A 69 13.03 3.30 -3.19
CA GLY A 69 11.97 2.33 -3.47
C GLY A 69 12.39 0.90 -3.18
N VAL A 70 11.42 0.09 -2.79
CA VAL A 70 11.59 -1.34 -2.53
C VAL A 70 10.45 -2.09 -3.21
N ALA A 71 10.78 -3.14 -3.97
CA ALA A 71 9.80 -4.04 -4.58
C ALA A 71 10.10 -5.49 -4.21
N VAL A 72 9.07 -6.33 -4.28
CA VAL A 72 9.19 -7.75 -3.99
C VAL A 72 8.73 -8.55 -5.20
N THR A 73 9.61 -9.42 -5.69
CA THR A 73 9.34 -10.33 -6.82
C THR A 73 10.25 -11.56 -6.75
N ASP A 74 9.90 -12.62 -7.48
CA ASP A 74 10.71 -13.83 -7.64
C ASP A 74 11.72 -13.62 -8.80
N VAL A 75 12.90 -13.08 -8.47
CA VAL A 75 13.93 -12.66 -9.44
C VAL A 75 14.59 -13.85 -10.11
N ASP A 76 14.77 -14.95 -9.41
CA ASP A 76 15.48 -16.15 -9.91
C ASP A 76 14.54 -17.32 -10.27
N GLN A 77 13.23 -17.13 -10.10
CA GLN A 77 12.16 -18.10 -10.39
C GLN A 77 12.28 -19.41 -9.62
N ASP A 78 12.69 -19.34 -8.36
CA ASP A 78 12.73 -20.52 -7.49
C ASP A 78 11.52 -20.65 -6.55
N GLY A 79 10.61 -19.67 -6.59
CA GLY A 79 9.37 -19.61 -5.81
C GLY A 79 9.50 -18.90 -4.45
N ASP A 80 10.71 -18.54 -4.03
CA ASP A 80 10.93 -17.63 -2.91
C ASP A 80 11.03 -16.18 -3.45
N PHE A 81 10.72 -15.18 -2.63
CA PHE A 81 10.76 -13.80 -3.07
C PHE A 81 12.06 -13.10 -2.73
N GLU A 82 12.55 -12.29 -3.65
CA GLU A 82 13.64 -11.34 -3.43
C GLU A 82 13.14 -9.94 -3.16
N ILE A 83 13.88 -9.21 -2.35
CA ILE A 83 13.68 -7.80 -2.04
C ILE A 83 14.59 -6.97 -2.94
N VAL A 84 13.99 -6.25 -3.88
CA VAL A 84 14.70 -5.40 -4.85
C VAL A 84 14.69 -3.97 -4.34
N VAL A 85 15.87 -3.36 -4.14
CA VAL A 85 16.01 -2.02 -3.57
C VAL A 85 16.64 -1.06 -4.57
N ALA A 86 15.96 0.06 -4.81
CA ALA A 86 16.47 1.14 -5.65
C ALA A 86 17.61 1.89 -4.95
N GLY A 87 18.77 1.94 -5.61
CA GLY A 87 19.99 2.58 -5.13
C GLY A 87 20.22 3.96 -5.77
N TYR A 88 20.22 4.99 -4.96
CA TYR A 88 20.59 6.34 -5.36
C TYR A 88 22.03 6.61 -4.91
N ASN A 89 22.86 7.10 -5.80
CA ASN A 89 24.30 7.30 -5.57
C ASN A 89 25.06 5.99 -5.24
N GLY A 90 24.54 4.87 -5.72
CA GLY A 90 25.11 3.53 -5.51
C GLY A 90 24.36 2.48 -6.32
N PRO A 91 24.77 1.21 -6.24
CA PRO A 91 24.13 0.13 -6.98
C PRO A 91 22.75 -0.19 -6.40
N ASN A 92 21.84 -0.67 -7.24
CA ASN A 92 20.63 -1.35 -6.78
C ASN A 92 21.00 -2.65 -6.06
N LEU A 93 20.10 -3.13 -5.18
CA LEU A 93 20.28 -4.38 -4.44
C LEU A 93 19.20 -5.38 -4.82
N VAL A 94 19.53 -6.65 -4.79
CA VAL A 94 18.61 -7.79 -4.94
C VAL A 94 18.89 -8.75 -3.79
N LEU A 95 18.08 -8.70 -2.74
CA LEU A 95 18.31 -9.41 -1.50
C LEU A 95 17.44 -10.66 -1.43
N LYS A 96 18.08 -11.81 -1.38
CA LYS A 96 17.48 -13.14 -1.23
C LYS A 96 17.71 -13.70 0.17
N TYR A 97 16.69 -14.32 0.77
CA TYR A 97 16.88 -15.02 2.03
C TYR A 97 17.55 -16.38 1.83
N ASP A 98 18.76 -16.52 2.33
CA ASP A 98 19.50 -17.77 2.34
C ASP A 98 19.09 -18.60 3.57
N LYS A 99 18.19 -19.56 3.37
CA LYS A 99 17.67 -20.43 4.44
C LYS A 99 18.77 -21.19 5.20
N ALA A 100 19.86 -21.53 4.50
CA ALA A 100 20.98 -22.27 5.13
C ALA A 100 21.83 -21.40 6.06
N ARG A 101 21.93 -20.10 5.75
CA ARG A 101 22.68 -19.13 6.54
C ARG A 101 21.79 -18.33 7.50
N GLY A 102 20.47 -18.38 7.34
CA GLY A 102 19.51 -17.62 8.12
C GLY A 102 19.65 -16.10 7.94
N ARG A 103 20.00 -15.63 6.75
CA ARG A 103 20.20 -14.21 6.46
C ARG A 103 19.97 -13.85 4.99
N LEU A 104 19.76 -12.56 4.73
CA LEU A 104 19.68 -12.02 3.38
C LEU A 104 21.07 -11.96 2.74
N VAL A 105 21.14 -12.28 1.46
CA VAL A 105 22.35 -12.18 0.62
C VAL A 105 22.03 -11.36 -0.61
N ASN A 106 22.97 -10.53 -1.07
CA ASN A 106 22.77 -9.74 -2.28
C ASN A 106 23.18 -10.55 -3.51
N LEU A 107 22.22 -10.83 -4.40
CA LEU A 107 22.47 -11.52 -5.68
C LEU A 107 23.13 -10.59 -6.70
N ALA A 108 22.86 -9.28 -6.64
CA ALA A 108 23.40 -8.27 -7.54
C ALA A 108 24.87 -7.93 -7.19
N VAL A 109 25.75 -8.92 -7.31
CA VAL A 109 27.18 -8.80 -7.00
C VAL A 109 27.98 -8.12 -8.11
N ASN A 110 29.17 -7.59 -7.76
CA ASN A 110 30.05 -6.90 -8.71
C ASN A 110 30.91 -7.89 -9.52
N GLU A 111 30.26 -8.85 -10.14
CA GLU A 111 30.88 -9.87 -10.97
C GLU A 111 30.22 -9.89 -12.34
N HIS A 112 30.93 -9.52 -13.40
CA HIS A 112 30.39 -9.47 -14.76
C HIS A 112 29.83 -10.80 -15.29
N SER A 113 30.28 -11.93 -14.72
CA SER A 113 29.77 -13.25 -15.04
C SER A 113 28.47 -13.61 -14.34
N SER A 114 28.06 -12.84 -13.34
CA SER A 114 26.80 -13.06 -12.62
C SER A 114 25.61 -12.72 -13.52
N PRO A 115 24.57 -13.57 -13.57
CA PRO A 115 23.34 -13.27 -14.29
C PRO A 115 22.61 -12.02 -13.76
N TYR A 116 22.91 -11.60 -12.55
CA TYR A 116 22.28 -10.45 -11.87
C TYR A 116 23.11 -9.16 -11.96
N TYR A 117 24.29 -9.19 -12.61
CA TYR A 117 25.22 -8.05 -12.65
C TYR A 117 24.57 -6.77 -13.16
N ALA A 118 23.77 -6.84 -14.22
CA ALA A 118 23.15 -5.68 -14.84
C ALA A 118 22.13 -4.98 -13.92
N LEU A 119 21.44 -5.72 -13.04
CA LEU A 119 20.47 -5.18 -12.10
C LEU A 119 21.07 -4.14 -11.14
N ARG A 120 22.38 -4.17 -10.94
CA ARG A 120 23.09 -3.19 -10.11
C ARG A 120 22.93 -1.76 -10.61
N ASP A 121 22.83 -1.57 -11.94
CA ASP A 121 22.79 -0.24 -12.58
C ASP A 121 23.66 0.81 -11.87
N ARG A 122 24.95 0.47 -11.69
CA ARG A 122 25.90 1.24 -10.85
C ARG A 122 26.00 2.72 -11.21
N GLN A 123 25.68 3.08 -12.45
CA GLN A 123 25.73 4.44 -12.96
C GLN A 123 24.36 5.15 -12.88
N GLY A 124 23.29 4.44 -12.55
CA GLY A 124 21.98 4.99 -12.36
C GLY A 124 21.82 5.73 -11.03
N ASN A 125 20.70 6.37 -10.85
CA ASN A 125 20.24 6.97 -9.61
C ASN A 125 18.78 6.58 -9.41
N ALA A 126 18.54 5.32 -9.08
CA ALA A 126 17.19 4.79 -8.94
C ALA A 126 16.53 5.28 -7.65
N ILE A 127 15.26 5.68 -7.75
CA ILE A 127 14.42 6.04 -6.61
C ILE A 127 13.15 5.21 -6.53
N GLY A 128 12.63 4.69 -7.63
CA GLY A 128 11.45 3.83 -7.66
C GLY A 128 11.77 2.49 -8.31
N VAL A 129 11.03 1.47 -7.93
CA VAL A 129 11.13 0.12 -8.50
C VAL A 129 9.78 -0.58 -8.49
N THR A 130 9.49 -1.32 -9.56
CA THR A 130 8.31 -2.18 -9.69
C THR A 130 8.67 -3.38 -10.57
N ALA A 131 7.89 -4.46 -10.46
CA ALA A 131 8.10 -5.67 -11.24
C ALA A 131 6.77 -6.22 -11.76
N CYS A 132 6.70 -6.55 -13.04
CA CYS A 132 5.56 -7.21 -13.66
C CYS A 132 5.91 -7.80 -15.03
N ASP A 133 5.12 -8.75 -15.48
CA ASP A 133 5.26 -9.41 -16.77
C ASP A 133 4.69 -8.52 -17.90
N ILE A 134 5.58 -7.84 -18.62
CA ILE A 134 5.20 -6.89 -19.67
C ILE A 134 4.94 -7.58 -21.01
N ASP A 135 5.69 -8.64 -21.30
CA ASP A 135 5.61 -9.28 -22.62
C ASP A 135 4.83 -10.61 -22.61
N GLY A 136 4.45 -11.12 -21.46
CA GLY A 136 3.64 -12.33 -21.32
C GLY A 136 4.47 -13.60 -21.46
N ASP A 137 5.72 -13.60 -21.00
CA ASP A 137 6.55 -14.80 -20.97
C ASP A 137 6.45 -15.57 -19.63
N GLY A 138 5.72 -15.03 -18.66
CA GLY A 138 5.49 -15.64 -17.35
C GLY A 138 6.52 -15.27 -16.30
N ARG A 139 7.48 -14.41 -16.61
CA ARG A 139 8.48 -13.86 -15.71
C ARG A 139 8.32 -12.35 -15.61
N GLU A 140 8.39 -11.80 -14.41
CA GLU A 140 8.31 -10.36 -14.23
C GLU A 140 9.59 -9.66 -14.68
N GLU A 141 9.47 -8.61 -15.50
CA GLU A 141 10.50 -7.62 -15.77
C GLU A 141 10.60 -6.67 -14.59
N ILE A 142 11.81 -6.10 -14.36
CA ILE A 142 12.07 -5.18 -13.25
C ILE A 142 12.34 -3.78 -13.80
N TYR A 143 11.48 -2.82 -13.47
CA TYR A 143 11.63 -1.42 -13.84
C TYR A 143 12.28 -0.62 -12.72
N PHE A 144 13.38 0.07 -13.02
CA PHE A 144 14.00 1.05 -12.13
C PHE A 144 13.79 2.46 -12.68
N LEU A 145 13.18 3.29 -11.87
CA LEU A 145 12.94 4.69 -12.16
C LEU A 145 14.14 5.51 -11.72
N ASN A 146 14.94 5.94 -12.69
CA ASN A 146 16.14 6.73 -12.47
C ASN A 146 15.84 8.24 -12.45
N THR A 147 16.54 8.99 -11.62
CA THR A 147 16.40 10.42 -11.49
C THR A 147 17.78 11.08 -11.25
N ASN A 148 17.76 12.34 -10.90
CA ASN A 148 18.93 13.10 -10.46
C ASN A 148 18.54 14.13 -9.39
N ASN A 149 19.44 15.04 -9.06
CA ASN A 149 19.16 16.16 -8.14
C ASN A 149 18.20 17.20 -8.71
N ALA A 150 17.73 17.05 -9.95
CA ALA A 150 16.65 17.87 -10.50
C ALA A 150 15.33 17.42 -9.88
N PHE A 151 14.66 18.32 -9.17
CA PHE A 151 13.39 18.02 -8.52
C PHE A 151 12.21 17.98 -9.50
N SER A 152 12.41 18.41 -10.74
CA SER A 152 11.37 18.44 -11.77
C SER A 152 11.96 18.52 -13.18
N GLY A 153 11.16 18.16 -14.19
CA GLY A 153 11.54 18.24 -15.60
C GLY A 153 12.47 17.11 -16.04
N ILE A 154 13.58 17.41 -16.70
CA ILE A 154 14.47 16.41 -17.31
C ILE A 154 15.47 15.89 -16.27
N ALA A 155 15.59 14.56 -16.18
CA ALA A 155 16.62 13.87 -15.39
C ALA A 155 17.90 13.62 -16.21
N THR A 156 19.01 13.36 -15.53
CA THR A 156 20.30 13.06 -16.16
C THR A 156 20.34 11.60 -16.69
N TYR A 157 19.75 10.69 -15.94
CA TYR A 157 19.78 9.26 -16.18
C TYR A 157 18.48 8.80 -16.84
N THR A 158 18.57 7.81 -17.73
CA THR A 158 17.41 7.10 -18.26
C THR A 158 16.94 6.05 -17.28
N ASP A 159 15.63 5.81 -17.28
CA ASP A 159 15.05 4.66 -16.61
C ASP A 159 15.59 3.35 -17.18
N LYS A 160 15.43 2.26 -16.44
CA LYS A 160 15.86 0.92 -16.82
C LYS A 160 14.69 -0.04 -16.74
N LEU A 161 14.59 -0.94 -17.72
CA LEU A 161 13.67 -2.06 -17.71
C LEU A 161 14.46 -3.33 -17.97
N PHE A 162 14.67 -4.11 -16.94
CA PHE A 162 15.45 -5.32 -17.02
C PHE A 162 14.57 -6.52 -17.32
N LYS A 163 14.93 -7.26 -18.36
CA LYS A 163 14.36 -8.55 -18.76
C LYS A 163 15.41 -9.64 -18.66
N PHE A 164 15.01 -10.81 -18.17
CA PHE A 164 15.90 -11.97 -18.19
C PHE A 164 15.87 -12.63 -19.56
N ARG A 165 16.96 -12.57 -20.30
CA ARG A 165 17.15 -13.21 -21.59
C ARG A 165 18.62 -13.63 -21.77
N ASN A 166 18.88 -14.62 -22.60
CA ASN A 166 20.25 -15.14 -22.84
C ASN A 166 21.00 -15.60 -21.57
N GLY A 167 20.26 -15.98 -20.51
CA GLY A 167 20.83 -16.47 -19.26
C GLY A 167 21.27 -15.38 -18.28
N HIS A 168 20.94 -14.11 -18.52
CA HIS A 168 21.23 -13.00 -17.62
C HIS A 168 20.21 -11.85 -17.78
N TRP A 169 20.20 -10.93 -16.84
CA TRP A 169 19.35 -9.73 -16.90
C TRP A 169 19.96 -8.71 -17.87
N GLU A 170 19.12 -8.14 -18.73
CA GLU A 170 19.49 -7.12 -19.73
C GLU A 170 18.49 -5.97 -19.72
N ASP A 171 18.99 -4.73 -19.86
CA ASP A 171 18.18 -3.53 -19.97
C ASP A 171 17.59 -3.39 -21.38
N ILE A 172 16.32 -3.69 -21.56
CA ILE A 172 15.64 -3.62 -22.86
C ILE A 172 15.29 -2.19 -23.29
N LEU A 173 15.29 -1.19 -22.37
CA LEU A 173 15.19 0.22 -22.75
C LEU A 173 16.43 0.73 -23.48
N SER A 174 17.57 0.05 -23.36
CA SER A 174 18.79 0.34 -24.12
C SER A 174 18.81 -0.26 -25.52
N ASP A 175 17.89 -1.17 -25.82
CA ASP A 175 17.73 -1.71 -27.18
C ASP A 175 17.38 -0.60 -28.18
N GLU A 176 17.89 -0.69 -29.40
CA GLU A 176 17.73 0.37 -30.41
C GLU A 176 16.25 0.70 -30.69
N VAL A 177 15.41 -0.34 -30.73
CA VAL A 177 13.96 -0.20 -30.96
C VAL A 177 13.27 0.64 -29.87
N ASN A 178 13.81 0.67 -28.64
CA ASN A 178 13.22 1.30 -27.46
C ASN A 178 13.85 2.65 -27.07
N ARG A 179 14.89 3.11 -27.76
CA ARG A 179 15.58 4.37 -27.40
C ARG A 179 14.68 5.60 -27.33
N GLY A 180 13.60 5.61 -28.11
CA GLY A 180 12.62 6.71 -28.11
C GLY A 180 11.66 6.68 -26.91
N VAL A 181 11.54 5.55 -26.24
CA VAL A 181 10.61 5.34 -25.13
C VAL A 181 11.27 5.52 -23.77
N ALA A 182 12.60 5.30 -23.69
CA ALA A 182 13.35 5.41 -22.43
C ALA A 182 13.14 6.79 -21.80
N SER A 183 12.46 6.83 -20.65
CA SER A 183 12.16 8.06 -19.94
C SER A 183 13.43 8.73 -19.41
N ARG A 184 13.45 10.05 -19.47
CA ARG A 184 14.51 10.93 -18.91
C ARG A 184 13.90 12.05 -18.10
N PHE A 185 12.80 11.79 -17.44
CA PHE A 185 12.11 12.80 -16.63
C PHE A 185 12.32 12.55 -15.14
N ALA A 186 12.03 13.57 -14.33
CA ALA A 186 12.14 13.47 -12.89
C ALA A 186 10.96 12.65 -12.32
N GLY A 187 11.01 11.34 -12.51
CA GLY A 187 10.02 10.42 -11.98
C GLY A 187 9.99 10.39 -10.45
N ARG A 188 8.86 9.92 -9.89
CA ARG A 188 8.67 9.80 -8.44
C ARG A 188 8.10 8.45 -8.03
N SER A 189 7.08 7.94 -8.70
CA SER A 189 6.57 6.59 -8.46
C SER A 189 6.30 5.88 -9.76
N VAL A 190 6.30 4.57 -9.68
CA VAL A 190 6.09 3.65 -10.79
C VAL A 190 5.21 2.51 -10.31
N ALA A 191 4.29 2.05 -11.16
CA ALA A 191 3.38 0.96 -10.85
C ALA A 191 2.99 0.19 -12.12
N CYS A 192 2.61 -1.06 -11.95
CA CYS A 192 2.17 -1.97 -12.99
C CYS A 192 0.64 -1.98 -13.13
N VAL A 193 0.12 -1.88 -14.33
CA VAL A 193 -1.31 -1.91 -14.62
C VAL A 193 -1.61 -2.78 -15.84
N ASP A 194 -2.45 -3.78 -15.68
CA ASP A 194 -3.06 -4.49 -16.82
C ASP A 194 -4.28 -3.69 -17.30
N ARG A 195 -4.04 -2.70 -18.16
CA ARG A 195 -5.08 -1.76 -18.60
C ARG A 195 -6.12 -2.37 -19.54
N THR A 196 -5.82 -3.48 -20.16
CA THR A 196 -6.68 -4.12 -21.18
C THR A 196 -7.18 -5.51 -20.76
N GLY A 197 -6.83 -6.00 -19.57
CA GLY A 197 -7.17 -7.36 -19.14
C GLY A 197 -6.46 -8.44 -19.95
N SER A 198 -5.31 -8.13 -20.53
CA SER A 198 -4.57 -9.05 -21.38
C SER A 198 -3.69 -10.04 -20.61
N GLY A 199 -3.44 -9.80 -19.34
CA GLY A 199 -2.45 -10.50 -18.53
C GLY A 199 -1.02 -10.00 -18.76
N ARG A 200 -0.83 -9.01 -19.67
CA ARG A 200 0.40 -8.24 -19.83
C ARG A 200 0.23 -6.87 -19.19
N TYR A 201 1.32 -6.37 -18.62
CA TYR A 201 1.27 -5.13 -17.85
C TYR A 201 1.86 -3.96 -18.65
N ALA A 202 1.27 -2.79 -18.44
CA ALA A 202 1.88 -1.51 -18.74
C ALA A 202 2.48 -0.92 -17.45
N ILE A 203 3.52 -0.10 -17.59
CA ILE A 203 4.17 0.60 -16.48
C ILE A 203 3.72 2.04 -16.50
N TYR A 204 2.97 2.43 -15.46
CA TYR A 204 2.59 3.81 -15.21
C TYR A 204 3.68 4.53 -14.42
N ILE A 205 4.10 5.70 -14.90
CA ILE A 205 5.17 6.51 -14.30
C ILE A 205 4.61 7.88 -13.93
N ALA A 206 4.61 8.16 -12.62
CA ALA A 206 4.26 9.47 -12.09
C ALA A 206 5.49 10.40 -12.10
N ASN A 207 5.61 11.24 -13.12
CA ASN A 207 6.68 12.20 -13.25
C ASN A 207 6.38 13.51 -12.52
N TYR A 208 7.42 14.21 -12.06
CA TYR A 208 7.31 15.56 -11.53
C TYR A 208 7.60 16.57 -12.65
N ALA A 209 6.54 17.09 -13.24
CA ALA A 209 6.63 17.98 -14.37
C ALA A 209 7.21 19.35 -14.01
N ASN A 210 7.88 19.97 -14.99
CA ASN A 210 8.23 21.40 -14.99
C ASN A 210 7.52 22.07 -16.17
N GLY A 211 6.42 22.74 -15.92
CA GLY A 211 5.53 23.24 -16.94
C GLY A 211 4.99 22.10 -17.82
N ARG A 212 5.35 22.08 -19.09
CA ARG A 212 4.97 21.00 -20.04
C ARG A 212 6.11 20.02 -20.33
N VAL A 213 7.08 19.89 -19.44
CA VAL A 213 8.20 18.96 -19.55
C VAL A 213 8.07 17.90 -18.46
N GLY A 214 8.09 16.62 -18.86
CA GLY A 214 7.95 15.48 -17.97
C GLY A 214 6.49 15.12 -17.68
N PRO A 215 5.68 14.77 -18.71
CA PRO A 215 4.35 14.22 -18.49
C PRO A 215 4.43 12.88 -17.79
N HIS A 216 3.34 12.48 -17.14
CA HIS A 216 3.19 11.08 -16.75
C HIS A 216 3.25 10.18 -17.97
N ALA A 217 3.83 9.00 -17.84
CA ALA A 217 4.03 8.04 -18.93
C ALA A 217 3.30 6.73 -18.64
N LEU A 218 3.00 5.97 -19.68
CA LEU A 218 2.42 4.63 -19.60
C LEU A 218 3.07 3.76 -20.68
N ILE A 219 4.05 2.97 -20.28
CA ILE A 219 4.88 2.18 -21.19
C ILE A 219 4.36 0.76 -21.25
N GLU A 220 4.10 0.25 -22.45
CA GLU A 220 3.66 -1.13 -22.67
C GLU A 220 4.33 -1.74 -23.92
N MET A 221 4.22 -3.06 -24.04
CA MET A 221 4.72 -3.78 -25.21
C MET A 221 3.91 -3.44 -26.47
N ASP A 222 4.60 -3.06 -27.52
CA ASP A 222 4.05 -3.03 -28.88
C ASP A 222 4.13 -4.44 -29.49
N ILE A 223 3.01 -5.15 -29.43
CA ILE A 223 2.93 -6.55 -29.91
C ILE A 223 3.24 -6.62 -31.42
N ALA A 224 2.82 -5.62 -32.21
CA ALA A 224 3.00 -5.64 -33.64
C ALA A 224 4.45 -5.39 -34.08
N ALA A 225 5.20 -4.60 -33.30
CA ALA A 225 6.61 -4.28 -33.55
C ALA A 225 7.58 -5.25 -32.86
N SER A 226 7.10 -6.11 -31.96
CA SER A 226 7.90 -7.09 -31.24
C SER A 226 8.10 -8.37 -32.03
N ASP A 227 9.23 -9.05 -31.77
CA ASP A 227 9.59 -10.34 -32.36
C ASP A 227 10.10 -11.28 -31.26
N PRO A 228 9.19 -12.01 -30.56
CA PRO A 228 9.56 -12.90 -29.47
C PRO A 228 10.52 -14.01 -29.87
N GLU A 229 10.46 -14.50 -31.14
CA GLU A 229 11.38 -15.53 -31.63
C GLU A 229 12.83 -15.02 -31.70
N ARG A 230 13.00 -13.73 -31.91
CA ARG A 230 14.32 -13.06 -31.88
C ARG A 230 14.64 -12.41 -30.53
N GLY A 231 13.76 -12.54 -29.54
CA GLY A 231 13.91 -11.92 -28.21
C GLY A 231 13.80 -10.39 -28.24
N ILE A 232 13.11 -9.83 -29.25
CA ILE A 232 12.90 -8.38 -29.40
C ILE A 232 11.56 -8.02 -28.77
N VAL A 233 11.59 -7.18 -27.72
CA VAL A 233 10.42 -6.58 -27.09
C VAL A 233 10.43 -5.09 -27.42
N ALA A 234 9.55 -4.69 -28.34
CA ALA A 234 9.34 -3.29 -28.67
C ALA A 234 8.34 -2.67 -27.70
N LEU A 235 8.55 -1.41 -27.32
CA LEU A 235 7.76 -0.70 -26.32
C LEU A 235 7.21 0.61 -26.89
N ASN A 236 6.03 1.02 -26.43
CA ASN A 236 5.40 2.29 -26.72
C ASN A 236 5.01 3.02 -25.43
N ASP A 237 5.08 4.36 -25.45
CA ASP A 237 4.42 5.20 -24.45
C ASP A 237 3.00 5.55 -24.94
N VAL A 238 2.00 4.94 -24.34
CA VAL A 238 0.59 5.09 -24.68
C VAL A 238 -0.17 6.04 -23.76
N ALA A 239 0.53 6.79 -22.89
CA ALA A 239 -0.10 7.66 -21.89
C ALA A 239 -1.04 8.70 -22.49
N ALA A 240 -0.71 9.26 -23.67
CA ALA A 240 -1.57 10.23 -24.35
C ALA A 240 -2.84 9.58 -24.90
N GLU A 241 -2.72 8.40 -25.51
CA GLU A 241 -3.84 7.60 -26.00
C GLU A 241 -4.74 7.15 -24.85
N ALA A 242 -4.14 6.65 -23.78
CA ALA A 242 -4.84 6.18 -22.59
C ALA A 242 -5.45 7.31 -21.74
N GLY A 243 -5.11 8.58 -22.00
CA GLY A 243 -5.67 9.74 -21.28
C GLY A 243 -4.99 10.06 -19.94
N VAL A 244 -3.81 9.49 -19.67
CA VAL A 244 -3.10 9.65 -18.38
C VAL A 244 -1.84 10.51 -18.45
N ASN A 245 -1.49 11.10 -19.59
CA ASN A 245 -0.29 11.94 -19.81
C ASN A 245 -0.39 13.32 -19.13
N LYS A 246 -0.54 13.36 -17.83
CA LYS A 246 -0.71 14.62 -17.06
C LYS A 246 0.62 15.30 -16.77
N PHE A 247 0.57 16.63 -16.59
CA PHE A 247 1.73 17.48 -16.27
C PHE A 247 1.55 18.03 -14.86
N THR A 248 1.85 17.24 -13.85
CA THR A 248 1.69 17.60 -12.43
C THR A 248 2.93 17.21 -11.63
N GLY A 249 2.90 17.49 -10.34
CA GLY A 249 3.91 17.01 -9.39
C GLY A 249 3.59 15.60 -8.91
N GLY A 250 3.61 14.60 -9.79
CA GLY A 250 3.27 13.22 -9.45
C GLY A 250 4.07 12.69 -8.26
N ARG A 251 3.41 11.90 -7.40
CA ARG A 251 3.98 11.32 -6.18
C ARG A 251 3.58 9.86 -6.02
N GLY A 252 2.86 9.50 -4.98
CA GLY A 252 2.43 8.13 -4.73
C GLY A 252 1.47 7.62 -5.80
N VAL A 253 1.54 6.34 -6.07
CA VAL A 253 0.66 5.65 -7.02
C VAL A 253 0.16 4.37 -6.35
N ALA A 254 -1.11 4.05 -6.58
CA ALA A 254 -1.65 2.74 -6.25
C ALA A 254 -2.54 2.25 -7.40
N VAL A 255 -2.40 0.97 -7.73
CA VAL A 255 -3.11 0.31 -8.81
C VAL A 255 -3.93 -0.85 -8.27
N GLY A 256 -5.19 -0.94 -8.70
CA GLY A 256 -6.07 -2.03 -8.31
C GLY A 256 -7.50 -1.83 -8.78
N PRO A 257 -8.41 -2.77 -8.45
CA PRO A 257 -9.83 -2.70 -8.80
C PRO A 257 -10.58 -1.72 -7.88
N ILE A 258 -10.24 -0.42 -7.94
CA ILE A 258 -10.75 0.59 -7.00
C ILE A 258 -12.25 0.83 -7.22
N LEU A 259 -12.66 1.10 -8.44
CA LEU A 259 -14.05 1.37 -8.81
C LEU A 259 -14.68 0.25 -9.62
N ASN A 260 -13.85 -0.55 -10.31
CA ASN A 260 -14.28 -1.64 -11.17
C ASN A 260 -13.78 -2.97 -10.61
N GLU A 261 -14.63 -3.98 -10.60
CA GLU A 261 -14.21 -5.34 -10.21
C GLU A 261 -13.39 -6.04 -11.31
N ALA A 262 -13.56 -5.64 -12.55
CA ALA A 262 -13.06 -6.31 -13.75
C ALA A 262 -12.06 -5.47 -14.54
N ALA A 263 -11.41 -4.49 -13.89
CA ALA A 263 -10.38 -3.67 -14.52
C ALA A 263 -9.54 -2.97 -13.44
N SER A 264 -8.28 -2.72 -13.73
CA SER A 264 -7.42 -1.97 -12.82
C SER A 264 -7.54 -0.48 -13.07
N ASP A 265 -7.85 0.26 -12.01
CA ASP A 265 -7.83 1.72 -11.94
C ASP A 265 -6.49 2.19 -11.38
N ILE A 266 -6.17 3.48 -11.55
CA ILE A 266 -4.93 4.08 -11.06
C ILE A 266 -5.28 5.26 -10.17
N PHE A 267 -4.87 5.23 -8.90
CA PHE A 267 -4.83 6.42 -8.07
C PHE A 267 -3.42 7.01 -8.08
N CYS A 268 -3.32 8.32 -8.28
CA CYS A 268 -2.05 9.04 -8.23
C CYS A 268 -2.21 10.30 -7.41
N ASP A 269 -1.53 10.37 -6.27
CA ASP A 269 -1.46 11.62 -5.53
C ASP A 269 -0.41 12.57 -6.11
N ASN A 270 -0.58 13.84 -5.82
CA ASN A 270 0.26 14.88 -6.39
C ASN A 270 0.77 15.86 -5.33
N GLU A 271 1.91 16.44 -5.62
CA GLU A 271 2.40 17.65 -4.95
C GLU A 271 2.08 18.86 -5.83
N ASN A 272 1.51 19.90 -5.24
CA ASN A 272 1.12 21.12 -5.97
C ASN A 272 0.06 20.91 -7.07
N GLY A 273 -0.97 20.14 -6.77
CA GLY A 273 -2.08 19.90 -7.69
C GLY A 273 -3.09 18.90 -7.15
N ALA A 274 -4.19 18.75 -7.86
CA ALA A 274 -5.22 17.76 -7.54
C ALA A 274 -4.69 16.34 -7.74
N ASN A 275 -5.10 15.42 -6.87
CA ASN A 275 -4.89 14.00 -7.09
C ASN A 275 -5.73 13.50 -8.26
N PHE A 276 -5.34 12.37 -8.84
CA PHE A 276 -6.08 11.68 -9.89
C PHE A 276 -6.63 10.36 -9.40
N LEU A 277 -7.84 10.04 -9.83
CA LEU A 277 -8.38 8.69 -9.84
C LEU A 277 -8.75 8.36 -11.29
N PHE A 278 -7.87 7.70 -11.99
CA PHE A 278 -8.08 7.28 -13.37
C PHE A 278 -8.91 5.99 -13.38
N GLN A 279 -10.18 6.13 -13.70
CA GLN A 279 -11.09 5.01 -13.86
C GLN A 279 -10.88 4.38 -15.24
N ASN A 280 -10.58 3.10 -15.27
CA ASN A 280 -10.47 2.31 -16.49
C ASN A 280 -11.85 2.16 -17.16
N GLN A 281 -11.94 2.44 -18.44
CA GLN A 281 -13.18 2.39 -19.21
C GLN A 281 -13.47 1.00 -19.81
N GLY A 282 -12.56 0.03 -19.61
CA GLY A 282 -12.67 -1.34 -20.15
C GLY A 282 -12.12 -1.49 -21.56
N ASP A 283 -11.71 -0.41 -22.21
CA ASP A 283 -11.07 -0.38 -23.53
C ASP A 283 -9.58 0.00 -23.47
N GLY A 284 -9.03 0.09 -22.24
CA GLY A 284 -7.65 0.49 -21.98
C GLY A 284 -7.44 2.00 -21.89
N THR A 285 -8.51 2.81 -22.02
CA THR A 285 -8.46 4.25 -21.76
C THR A 285 -8.94 4.57 -20.33
N PHE A 286 -8.59 5.75 -19.85
CA PHE A 286 -8.91 6.18 -18.50
C PHE A 286 -9.56 7.57 -18.47
N ILE A 287 -10.48 7.76 -17.52
CA ILE A 287 -11.08 9.07 -17.21
C ILE A 287 -10.76 9.42 -15.76
N ASP A 288 -10.28 10.65 -15.53
CA ASP A 288 -10.08 11.15 -14.18
C ASP A 288 -11.42 11.47 -13.51
N VAL A 289 -11.74 10.73 -12.46
CA VAL A 289 -12.96 10.88 -11.67
C VAL A 289 -12.72 11.38 -10.24
N ALA A 290 -11.48 11.72 -9.87
CA ALA A 290 -11.15 12.20 -8.53
C ALA A 290 -12.01 13.40 -8.10
N PRO A 291 -12.27 14.44 -8.92
CA PRO A 291 -13.13 15.56 -8.52
C PRO A 291 -14.57 15.13 -8.26
N SER A 292 -15.10 14.17 -9.02
CA SER A 292 -16.48 13.71 -8.86
C SER A 292 -16.66 12.76 -7.68
N THR A 293 -15.61 12.09 -7.25
CA THR A 293 -15.61 11.13 -6.13
C THR A 293 -15.14 11.73 -4.81
N GLY A 294 -14.53 12.92 -4.83
CA GLY A 294 -14.04 13.64 -3.64
C GLY A 294 -12.61 13.27 -3.22
N LEU A 295 -11.80 12.72 -4.15
CA LEU A 295 -10.40 12.34 -3.90
C LEU A 295 -9.37 13.36 -4.44
N ASP A 296 -9.81 14.47 -5.02
CA ASP A 296 -8.94 15.46 -5.65
C ASP A 296 -7.97 16.17 -4.68
N ASP A 297 -8.31 16.35 -3.40
CA ASP A 297 -7.49 16.91 -2.30
C ASP A 297 -6.45 17.97 -2.71
N SER A 298 -6.89 18.93 -3.52
CA SER A 298 -6.08 19.81 -4.39
C SER A 298 -5.03 20.66 -3.69
N TYR A 299 -5.09 20.80 -2.37
CA TYR A 299 -4.23 21.71 -1.59
C TYR A 299 -3.21 20.96 -0.72
N GLN A 300 -3.10 19.66 -0.91
CA GLN A 300 -2.19 18.83 -0.15
C GLN A 300 -0.97 18.41 -0.97
N HIS A 301 -0.04 17.74 -0.31
CA HIS A 301 1.21 17.26 -0.90
C HIS A 301 1.30 15.75 -0.68
N GLY A 302 0.62 14.98 -1.50
CA GLY A 302 0.55 13.53 -1.40
C GLY A 302 1.91 12.84 -1.43
N ARG A 303 1.97 11.67 -0.80
CA ARG A 303 3.15 10.79 -0.76
C ARG A 303 2.71 9.32 -0.90
N GLY A 304 2.92 8.51 0.12
CA GLY A 304 2.59 7.11 0.09
C GLY A 304 1.08 6.84 0.16
N VAL A 305 0.62 5.86 -0.59
CA VAL A 305 -0.78 5.43 -0.67
C VAL A 305 -0.89 3.93 -0.55
N ALA A 306 -1.94 3.43 0.11
CA ALA A 306 -2.29 2.02 0.16
C ALA A 306 -3.79 1.83 -0.09
N LEU A 307 -4.12 0.69 -0.71
CA LEU A 307 -5.49 0.23 -0.97
C LEU A 307 -5.83 -0.91 -0.02
N ALA A 308 -7.02 -0.86 0.58
CA ALA A 308 -7.53 -1.96 1.41
C ALA A 308 -9.05 -1.83 1.58
N ASP A 309 -9.68 -2.84 2.13
CA ASP A 309 -11.08 -2.81 2.57
C ASP A 309 -11.09 -2.70 4.11
N PHE A 310 -11.05 -1.47 4.61
CA PHE A 310 -10.90 -1.22 6.05
C PHE A 310 -12.17 -1.47 6.88
N ASN A 311 -13.32 -1.43 6.25
CA ASN A 311 -14.60 -1.66 6.94
C ASN A 311 -15.24 -3.01 6.61
N ARG A 312 -14.58 -3.81 5.77
CA ARG A 312 -15.04 -5.12 5.26
C ARG A 312 -16.42 -5.03 4.61
N ASP A 313 -16.61 -4.04 3.75
CA ASP A 313 -17.84 -3.90 2.97
C ASP A 313 -17.68 -4.35 1.50
N GLY A 314 -16.54 -4.99 1.19
CA GLY A 314 -16.22 -5.53 -0.13
C GLY A 314 -15.82 -4.48 -1.16
N LYS A 315 -15.64 -3.22 -0.75
CA LYS A 315 -15.15 -2.14 -1.61
C LYS A 315 -13.74 -1.75 -1.24
N VAL A 316 -13.04 -1.23 -2.22
CA VAL A 316 -11.66 -0.78 -2.02
C VAL A 316 -11.67 0.64 -1.47
N ASP A 317 -11.07 0.78 -0.30
CA ASP A 317 -10.84 2.05 0.38
C ASP A 317 -9.41 2.54 0.12
N LEU A 318 -9.14 3.81 0.45
CA LEU A 318 -7.83 4.42 0.29
C LEU A 318 -7.32 5.02 1.60
N ILE A 319 -6.03 4.80 1.87
CA ILE A 319 -5.29 5.58 2.86
C ILE A 319 -4.06 6.18 2.20
N TYR A 320 -3.79 7.45 2.46
CA TYR A 320 -2.54 8.07 2.02
C TYR A 320 -2.05 9.16 2.97
N GLY A 321 -0.73 9.38 2.90
CA GLY A 321 -0.05 10.39 3.67
C GLY A 321 0.18 11.66 2.88
N ASN A 322 -0.04 12.81 3.53
CA ASN A 322 0.31 14.13 3.00
C ASN A 322 1.55 14.67 3.70
N TRP A 323 2.54 15.13 2.92
CA TRP A 323 3.76 15.73 3.44
C TRP A 323 3.48 16.97 4.27
N ASN A 324 3.73 16.87 5.58
CA ASN A 324 3.44 17.93 6.55
C ASN A 324 2.01 18.48 6.48
N GLY A 325 1.09 17.69 5.96
CA GLY A 325 -0.34 17.95 5.86
C GLY A 325 -1.17 16.85 6.52
N PRO A 326 -2.49 17.03 6.59
CA PRO A 326 -3.37 16.04 7.20
C PRO A 326 -3.38 14.73 6.39
N HIS A 327 -3.10 13.61 7.04
CA HIS A 327 -3.24 12.29 6.43
C HIS A 327 -4.70 11.91 6.27
N ARG A 328 -5.03 11.08 5.29
CA ARG A 328 -6.39 10.71 4.90
C ARG A 328 -6.63 9.22 5.00
N LEU A 329 -7.81 8.85 5.47
CA LEU A 329 -8.36 7.50 5.34
C LEU A 329 -9.78 7.62 4.78
N TYR A 330 -9.96 7.23 3.54
CA TYR A 330 -11.21 7.34 2.81
C TYR A 330 -11.92 6.00 2.69
N LEU A 331 -13.15 5.93 3.17
CA LEU A 331 -14.05 4.80 2.87
C LEU A 331 -14.82 5.06 1.58
N GLN A 332 -14.88 4.07 0.71
CA GLN A 332 -15.69 4.10 -0.49
C GLN A 332 -17.17 3.93 -0.14
N MET A 333 -18.00 4.85 -0.60
CA MET A 333 -19.42 4.90 -0.33
C MET A 333 -20.22 4.89 -1.63
N SER A 334 -21.34 4.19 -1.65
CA SER A 334 -22.32 4.27 -2.73
C SER A 334 -23.57 5.01 -2.25
N ALA A 335 -23.91 6.10 -2.89
CA ALA A 335 -25.10 6.87 -2.57
C ALA A 335 -25.82 7.30 -3.84
N GLY A 336 -27.06 6.83 -4.05
CA GLY A 336 -27.88 7.16 -5.21
C GLY A 336 -27.24 6.75 -6.54
N GLY A 337 -26.54 5.61 -6.59
CA GLY A 337 -25.84 5.11 -7.77
C GLY A 337 -24.53 5.84 -8.12
N ARG A 338 -24.03 6.70 -7.22
CA ARG A 338 -22.76 7.41 -7.39
C ARG A 338 -21.76 6.98 -6.34
N VAL A 339 -20.53 6.73 -6.76
CA VAL A 339 -19.42 6.47 -5.86
C VAL A 339 -18.90 7.78 -5.27
N ARG A 340 -18.63 7.77 -3.97
CA ARG A 340 -18.02 8.87 -3.20
C ARG A 340 -17.07 8.28 -2.19
N PHE A 341 -16.01 9.00 -1.88
CA PHE A 341 -15.11 8.67 -0.80
C PHE A 341 -15.33 9.63 0.37
N ARG A 342 -15.39 9.07 1.58
CA ARG A 342 -15.59 9.84 2.81
C ARG A 342 -14.39 9.66 3.72
N ASP A 343 -13.75 10.77 4.06
CA ASP A 343 -12.63 10.79 5.00
C ASP A 343 -13.13 10.47 6.42
N ILE A 344 -12.56 9.44 7.03
CA ILE A 344 -12.81 9.01 8.40
C ILE A 344 -11.58 9.13 9.30
N ALA A 345 -10.50 9.73 8.79
CA ALA A 345 -9.28 9.92 9.57
C ALA A 345 -9.57 10.63 10.90
N THR A 346 -9.19 10.00 12.01
CA THR A 346 -9.28 10.64 13.33
C THR A 346 -8.27 11.79 13.42
N PRO A 347 -8.46 12.77 14.32
CA PRO A 347 -7.48 13.83 14.52
C PRO A 347 -6.06 13.31 14.80
N LYS A 348 -5.96 12.13 15.42
CA LYS A 348 -4.69 11.49 15.74
C LYS A 348 -4.04 10.90 14.49
N LEU A 349 -4.76 10.15 13.68
CA LEU A 349 -4.25 9.63 12.41
C LEU A 349 -3.91 10.76 11.45
N SER A 350 -4.77 11.76 11.33
CA SER A 350 -4.63 12.91 10.42
C SER A 350 -3.52 13.89 10.82
N MET A 351 -2.84 13.69 11.96
CA MET A 351 -1.79 14.59 12.44
C MET A 351 -0.66 14.71 11.42
N PRO A 352 -0.32 15.93 10.96
CA PRO A 352 0.73 16.14 9.97
C PRO A 352 2.08 15.57 10.39
N SER A 353 2.76 14.92 9.47
CA SER A 353 4.13 14.42 9.63
C SER A 353 4.89 14.46 8.29
N PRO A 354 6.22 14.41 8.30
CA PRO A 354 7.03 14.30 7.08
C PRO A 354 7.01 12.86 6.54
N VAL A 355 5.82 12.37 6.19
CA VAL A 355 5.59 11.01 5.70
C VAL A 355 6.23 10.79 4.33
N ARG A 356 6.68 9.57 4.10
CA ARG A 356 7.08 9.06 2.78
C ARG A 356 6.17 7.90 2.38
N THR A 357 6.36 6.74 2.92
CA THR A 357 5.56 5.55 2.56
C THR A 357 4.43 5.31 3.56
N VAL A 358 3.32 4.76 3.06
CA VAL A 358 2.19 4.28 3.86
C VAL A 358 1.93 2.83 3.45
N ILE A 359 1.83 1.95 4.43
CA ILE A 359 1.63 0.51 4.23
C ILE A 359 0.40 0.09 5.02
N ALA A 360 -0.46 -0.72 4.41
CA ALA A 360 -1.60 -1.35 5.08
C ALA A 360 -1.45 -2.87 5.00
N ALA A 361 -1.40 -3.54 6.15
CA ALA A 361 -1.24 -4.99 6.23
C ALA A 361 -1.81 -5.53 7.55
N ASP A 362 -2.10 -6.82 7.59
CA ASP A 362 -2.44 -7.57 8.79
C ASP A 362 -1.14 -8.22 9.29
N PHE A 363 -0.40 -7.52 10.15
CA PHE A 363 0.95 -7.94 10.56
C PHE A 363 0.92 -9.08 11.57
N ASP A 364 -0.03 -9.09 12.48
CA ASP A 364 -0.11 -10.06 13.57
C ASP A 364 -1.14 -11.18 13.34
N ASN A 365 -1.68 -11.25 12.12
CA ASN A 365 -2.63 -12.27 11.70
C ASN A 365 -3.95 -12.29 12.51
N ASP A 366 -4.36 -11.15 13.08
CA ASP A 366 -5.58 -11.04 13.90
C ASP A 366 -6.85 -10.73 13.09
N GLN A 367 -6.75 -10.63 11.75
CA GLN A 367 -7.77 -10.28 10.77
C GLN A 367 -8.04 -8.78 10.63
N GLU A 368 -7.55 -7.94 11.49
CA GLU A 368 -7.65 -6.48 11.38
C GLU A 368 -6.44 -5.93 10.62
N LEU A 369 -6.56 -4.73 10.09
CA LEU A 369 -5.48 -4.12 9.32
C LEU A 369 -4.73 -3.08 10.14
N GLU A 370 -3.41 -3.17 10.12
CA GLU A 370 -2.57 -2.08 10.59
C GLU A 370 -2.16 -1.18 9.43
N VAL A 371 -1.97 0.09 9.77
CA VAL A 371 -1.43 1.11 8.87
C VAL A 371 -0.14 1.68 9.44
N PHE A 372 0.94 1.49 8.72
CA PHE A 372 2.26 1.99 9.08
C PHE A 372 2.61 3.24 8.26
N PHE A 373 3.02 4.31 8.95
CA PHE A 373 3.51 5.55 8.34
C PHE A 373 5.02 5.64 8.52
N ASN A 374 5.77 5.52 7.41
CA ASN A 374 7.20 5.71 7.38
C ASN A 374 7.53 7.19 7.20
N ASN A 375 8.09 7.81 8.23
CA ASN A 375 8.45 9.22 8.25
C ASN A 375 9.94 9.44 7.99
N ILE A 376 10.30 10.64 7.55
CA ILE A 376 11.69 11.04 7.41
C ILE A 376 12.06 12.11 8.43
N ALA A 377 13.08 11.85 9.24
CA ALA A 377 13.63 12.81 10.20
C ALA A 377 14.45 13.91 9.49
N TYR A 378 13.76 14.70 8.65
CA TYR A 378 14.40 15.69 7.77
C TYR A 378 14.86 16.94 8.53
N ARG A 379 14.07 17.39 9.53
CA ARG A 379 14.35 18.59 10.35
C ARG A 379 14.12 18.28 11.83
N GLY A 380 14.91 17.40 12.38
CA GLY A 380 14.76 16.89 13.74
C GLY A 380 14.11 15.52 13.78
N SER A 381 13.86 15.02 14.99
CA SER A 381 13.23 13.72 15.20
C SER A 381 11.82 13.66 14.59
N SER A 382 11.49 12.55 13.92
CA SER A 382 10.18 12.32 13.33
C SER A 382 9.86 10.82 13.32
N ALA A 383 9.29 10.35 14.42
CA ALA A 383 8.99 8.95 14.62
C ALA A 383 8.02 8.38 13.58
N ASN A 384 8.23 7.13 13.18
CA ASN A 384 7.26 6.34 12.45
C ASN A 384 6.04 6.08 13.32
N ARG A 385 4.89 5.83 12.71
CA ARG A 385 3.61 5.66 13.42
C ARG A 385 2.89 4.42 12.91
N LEU A 386 2.19 3.75 13.81
CA LEU A 386 1.41 2.55 13.52
C LEU A 386 -0.01 2.73 14.07
N PHE A 387 -1.00 2.36 13.27
CA PHE A 387 -2.42 2.40 13.65
C PHE A 387 -3.08 1.07 13.32
N ARG A 388 -3.95 0.57 14.20
CA ARG A 388 -4.88 -0.51 13.91
C ARG A 388 -6.23 0.06 13.50
N VAL A 389 -6.82 -0.53 12.47
CA VAL A 389 -8.15 -0.16 11.97
C VAL A 389 -9.09 -1.35 12.20
N THR A 390 -9.81 -1.32 13.30
CA THR A 390 -10.69 -2.41 13.72
C THR A 390 -12.11 -2.22 13.21
N ARG A 391 -12.64 -3.21 12.52
CA ARG A 391 -14.02 -3.23 12.04
C ARG A 391 -15.03 -3.04 13.17
N ARG A 392 -16.11 -2.31 12.87
CA ARG A 392 -17.30 -2.21 13.73
C ARG A 392 -18.56 -2.47 12.92
N GLU A 393 -19.44 -3.31 13.43
CA GLU A 393 -20.64 -3.73 12.70
C GLU A 393 -21.58 -2.60 12.29
N HIS A 394 -21.68 -1.53 13.10
CA HIS A 394 -22.69 -0.49 12.93
C HIS A 394 -22.14 0.94 12.93
N ALA A 395 -20.83 1.08 12.80
CA ALA A 395 -20.15 2.37 12.84
C ALA A 395 -18.91 2.34 11.93
N ASP A 396 -18.30 3.52 11.74
CA ASP A 396 -16.98 3.58 11.13
C ASP A 396 -15.97 2.75 11.93
N PRO A 397 -14.96 2.16 11.29
CA PRO A 397 -13.90 1.43 11.98
C PRO A 397 -13.30 2.23 13.14
N ALA A 398 -12.91 1.55 14.20
CA ALA A 398 -12.10 2.16 15.24
C ALA A 398 -10.67 2.32 14.73
N ILE A 399 -10.05 3.46 15.00
CA ILE A 399 -8.67 3.74 14.63
C ILE A 399 -7.89 4.00 15.91
N GLU A 400 -6.97 3.10 16.23
CA GLU A 400 -6.15 3.14 17.43
C GLU A 400 -4.67 3.23 17.06
N GLU A 401 -3.91 4.10 17.73
CA GLU A 401 -2.46 4.18 17.56
C GLU A 401 -1.77 3.15 18.45
N LEU A 402 -0.97 2.29 17.84
CA LEU A 402 -0.20 1.25 18.45
C LEU A 402 1.25 1.68 18.74
N ASN A 403 1.95 0.87 19.52
CA ASN A 403 3.38 1.01 19.73
C ASN A 403 4.15 0.28 18.61
N PRO A 404 4.86 0.98 17.70
CA PRO A 404 5.60 0.33 16.63
C PRO A 404 6.85 -0.43 17.12
N GLY A 405 7.21 -0.36 18.42
CA GLY A 405 8.42 -0.99 18.91
C GLY A 405 9.69 -0.38 18.32
N ASP A 406 10.62 -1.22 17.87
CA ASP A 406 11.88 -0.75 17.27
C ASP A 406 11.66 -0.03 15.94
N ALA A 407 10.54 -0.29 15.23
CA ALA A 407 10.20 0.39 13.99
C ALA A 407 9.78 1.87 14.18
N VAL A 408 9.80 2.40 15.40
CA VAL A 408 9.55 3.82 15.70
C VAL A 408 10.57 4.76 15.06
N GLU A 409 11.83 4.37 14.95
CA GLU A 409 12.95 5.04 14.27
C GLU A 409 12.89 6.58 14.29
N PRO A 410 12.96 7.24 15.45
CA PRO A 410 12.73 8.70 15.55
C PRO A 410 13.75 9.54 14.76
N GLU A 411 14.93 9.00 14.49
CA GLU A 411 16.00 9.62 13.70
C GLU A 411 16.13 8.96 12.30
N GLY A 412 15.18 8.11 11.93
CA GLY A 412 15.13 7.41 10.66
C GLY A 412 14.92 8.38 9.50
N ARG A 413 15.66 8.20 8.43
CA ARG A 413 15.50 8.92 7.16
C ARG A 413 14.68 8.09 6.17
N GLY A 414 13.51 7.64 6.63
CA GLY A 414 12.63 6.78 5.87
C GLY A 414 12.31 7.32 4.48
N THR A 415 12.40 6.45 3.50
CA THR A 415 12.08 6.73 2.09
C THR A 415 11.02 5.77 1.58
N GLY A 416 11.37 4.52 1.29
CA GLY A 416 10.47 3.46 0.89
C GLY A 416 10.26 2.43 1.99
N GLY A 417 9.46 1.43 1.69
CA GLY A 417 9.23 0.28 2.56
C GLY A 417 8.29 -0.71 1.92
N THR A 418 8.41 -1.96 2.31
CA THR A 418 7.58 -3.05 1.81
C THR A 418 7.29 -4.07 2.90
N VAL A 419 6.31 -4.90 2.64
CA VAL A 419 6.01 -6.10 3.44
C VAL A 419 6.29 -7.35 2.62
N VAL A 420 6.85 -8.34 3.26
CA VAL A 420 7.15 -9.65 2.70
C VAL A 420 7.34 -10.66 3.82
N ASP A 421 6.84 -11.86 3.66
CA ASP A 421 7.20 -13.00 4.51
C ASP A 421 8.46 -13.65 3.91
N PHE A 422 9.65 -13.07 4.22
CA PHE A 422 10.90 -13.47 3.55
C PHE A 422 11.43 -14.83 4.02
N ASP A 423 11.09 -15.28 5.21
CA ASP A 423 11.57 -16.55 5.76
C ASP A 423 10.51 -17.67 5.76
N GLY A 424 9.28 -17.35 5.34
CA GLY A 424 8.20 -18.32 5.18
C GLY A 424 7.54 -18.73 6.49
N ASP A 425 7.60 -17.89 7.53
CA ASP A 425 7.00 -18.20 8.84
C ASP A 425 5.51 -17.86 8.92
N GLY A 426 4.94 -17.26 7.86
CA GLY A 426 3.53 -16.90 7.74
C GLY A 426 3.15 -15.59 8.41
N ARG A 427 4.11 -14.78 8.82
CA ARG A 427 3.93 -13.42 9.33
C ARG A 427 4.61 -12.43 8.41
N LEU A 428 3.98 -11.27 8.21
CA LEU A 428 4.53 -10.25 7.34
C LEU A 428 5.67 -9.50 8.03
N ASP A 429 6.85 -9.53 7.42
CA ASP A 429 8.00 -8.77 7.84
C ASP A 429 7.98 -7.37 7.24
N LEU A 430 8.50 -6.38 7.97
CA LEU A 430 8.58 -5.00 7.52
C LEU A 430 10.02 -4.66 7.14
N ILE A 431 10.21 -4.22 5.89
CA ILE A 431 11.49 -3.76 5.37
C ILE A 431 11.39 -2.27 5.10
N LEU A 432 12.28 -1.46 5.68
CA LEU A 432 12.36 -0.02 5.45
C LEU A 432 13.68 0.36 4.80
N SER A 433 13.59 1.25 3.82
CA SER A 433 14.74 1.89 3.20
C SER A 433 14.92 3.32 3.71
N HIS A 434 16.18 3.78 3.69
CA HIS A 434 16.57 5.08 4.20
C HIS A 434 17.45 5.83 3.20
N GLY A 435 17.37 7.17 3.21
CA GLY A 435 18.16 7.96 2.29
C GLY A 435 17.86 9.46 2.35
N GLU A 436 17.79 10.05 1.19
CA GLU A 436 17.55 11.45 0.87
C GLU A 436 18.75 12.37 1.15
N SER A 437 19.18 12.61 2.31
CA SER A 437 20.30 13.54 2.57
C SER A 437 21.42 12.94 3.39
N MET A 438 21.21 11.74 3.89
CA MET A 438 22.19 11.01 4.70
C MET A 438 21.99 9.51 4.51
N ALA A 439 23.09 8.80 4.23
CA ALA A 439 23.07 7.35 4.15
C ALA A 439 22.75 6.75 5.52
N GLN A 440 21.85 5.81 5.53
CA GLN A 440 21.51 4.95 6.65
C GLN A 440 21.27 3.54 6.11
N PRO A 441 21.57 2.48 6.88
CA PRO A 441 21.29 1.11 6.45
C PRO A 441 19.80 0.86 6.25
N LEU A 442 19.45 -0.19 5.53
CA LEU A 442 18.10 -0.74 5.54
C LEU A 442 17.74 -1.20 6.95
N SER A 443 16.47 -1.19 7.28
CA SER A 443 15.95 -1.80 8.50
C SER A 443 15.04 -2.97 8.18
N VAL A 444 15.22 -4.06 8.93
CA VAL A 444 14.43 -5.29 8.83
C VAL A 444 13.80 -5.57 10.18
N PHE A 445 12.50 -5.75 10.20
CA PHE A 445 11.72 -5.96 11.43
C PHE A 445 10.88 -7.21 11.31
N LYS A 446 10.86 -7.98 12.41
CA LYS A 446 9.92 -9.08 12.63
C LYS A 446 8.80 -8.63 13.56
N VAL A 447 7.62 -9.18 13.32
CA VAL A 447 6.44 -8.95 14.18
C VAL A 447 6.56 -9.76 15.46
N ASN A 448 6.24 -9.16 16.61
CA ASN A 448 6.31 -9.80 17.93
C ASN A 448 5.06 -10.59 18.29
N GLU A 449 3.89 -10.12 17.82
CA GLU A 449 2.58 -10.69 18.12
C GLU A 449 2.12 -11.69 17.03
N GLY A 450 1.01 -12.37 17.26
CA GLY A 450 0.36 -13.21 16.26
C GLY A 450 0.99 -14.59 16.02
N ALA A 451 1.97 -15.03 16.81
CA ALA A 451 2.63 -16.33 16.61
C ALA A 451 1.67 -17.53 16.71
N ASP A 452 0.59 -17.41 17.48
CA ASP A 452 -0.44 -18.45 17.67
C ASP A 452 -1.65 -18.27 16.72
N ASN A 453 -1.63 -17.23 15.88
CA ASN A 453 -2.68 -16.96 14.90
C ASN A 453 -2.45 -17.76 13.61
N ASN A 454 -3.54 -18.25 13.04
CA ASN A 454 -3.50 -18.91 11.76
C ASN A 454 -3.46 -17.88 10.62
N TRP A 455 -3.06 -18.34 9.45
CA TRP A 455 -2.95 -17.52 8.25
C TRP A 455 -3.22 -18.33 6.97
N LEU A 456 -3.45 -17.63 5.88
CA LEU A 456 -3.52 -18.20 4.53
C LEU A 456 -2.94 -17.19 3.54
N ARG A 457 -2.08 -17.67 2.65
CA ARG A 457 -1.47 -16.86 1.60
C ARG A 457 -1.93 -17.36 0.23
N VAL A 458 -2.36 -16.45 -0.64
CA VAL A 458 -2.93 -16.79 -1.96
C VAL A 458 -2.17 -16.06 -3.05
N ILE A 459 -1.69 -16.81 -4.03
CA ILE A 459 -0.94 -16.30 -5.17
C ILE A 459 -1.70 -16.63 -6.47
N PRO A 460 -2.52 -15.72 -6.99
CA PRO A 460 -3.12 -15.91 -8.30
C PRO A 460 -2.08 -15.68 -9.42
N ARG A 461 -2.17 -16.48 -10.47
CA ARG A 461 -1.32 -16.40 -11.64
C ARG A 461 -2.07 -15.83 -12.84
N THR A 462 -1.37 -15.09 -13.69
CA THR A 462 -1.91 -14.66 -15.00
C THR A 462 -2.03 -15.85 -15.96
N ARG A 463 -2.65 -15.63 -17.12
CA ARG A 463 -2.71 -16.63 -18.20
C ARG A 463 -1.35 -17.05 -18.73
N PHE A 464 -0.31 -16.28 -18.45
CA PHE A 464 1.08 -16.54 -18.82
C PHE A 464 1.89 -17.18 -17.69
N GLY A 465 1.30 -17.31 -16.49
CA GLY A 465 1.96 -17.92 -15.32
C GLY A 465 2.70 -16.93 -14.42
N ALA A 466 2.76 -15.65 -14.76
CA ALA A 466 3.29 -14.59 -13.89
C ALA A 466 2.33 -14.28 -12.73
N PHE A 467 2.74 -13.43 -11.78
CA PHE A 467 1.88 -12.97 -10.70
C PHE A 467 0.75 -12.08 -11.24
N ALA A 468 -0.48 -12.31 -10.77
CA ALA A 468 -1.65 -11.56 -11.23
C ALA A 468 -1.81 -10.24 -10.45
N ARG A 469 -0.91 -9.30 -10.66
CA ARG A 469 -0.95 -7.98 -9.99
C ARG A 469 -2.23 -7.23 -10.38
N GLY A 470 -2.86 -6.60 -9.40
CA GLY A 470 -4.18 -5.98 -9.57
C GLY A 470 -5.36 -6.94 -9.44
N ALA A 471 -5.13 -8.25 -9.28
CA ALA A 471 -6.21 -9.19 -9.00
C ALA A 471 -6.79 -8.96 -7.60
N LYS A 472 -8.11 -9.14 -7.50
CA LYS A 472 -8.87 -9.09 -6.24
C LYS A 472 -9.02 -10.51 -5.71
N VAL A 473 -8.72 -10.71 -4.43
CA VAL A 473 -8.88 -11.99 -3.73
C VAL A 473 -9.80 -11.78 -2.53
N VAL A 474 -10.85 -12.57 -2.44
CA VAL A 474 -11.77 -12.54 -1.30
C VAL A 474 -11.77 -13.91 -0.64
N LEU A 475 -11.37 -13.93 0.62
CA LEU A 475 -11.45 -15.10 1.47
C LEU A 475 -12.68 -14.98 2.37
N PHE A 476 -13.54 -16.00 2.33
CA PHE A 476 -14.68 -16.12 3.23
C PHE A 476 -14.30 -17.03 4.39
N THR A 477 -14.57 -16.58 5.60
CA THR A 477 -14.31 -17.33 6.83
C THR A 477 -15.62 -17.66 7.53
N ARG A 478 -15.60 -18.63 8.44
CA ARG A 478 -16.81 -19.14 9.08
C ARG A 478 -17.44 -18.17 10.06
N GLN A 479 -16.64 -17.36 10.76
CA GLN A 479 -17.11 -16.49 11.84
C GLN A 479 -17.11 -15.01 11.44
N SER A 480 -16.06 -14.54 10.77
CA SER A 480 -15.85 -13.12 10.49
C SER A 480 -16.27 -12.67 9.08
N GLY A 481 -16.69 -13.61 8.22
CA GLY A 481 -17.23 -13.31 6.88
C GLY A 481 -16.15 -13.06 5.84
N ALA A 482 -16.34 -12.06 4.98
CA ALA A 482 -15.48 -11.78 3.85
C ALA A 482 -14.29 -10.91 4.21
N HIS A 483 -13.13 -11.26 3.68
CA HIS A 483 -11.89 -10.50 3.76
C HIS A 483 -11.34 -10.28 2.35
N LEU A 484 -11.18 -9.02 1.96
CA LEU A 484 -10.69 -8.64 0.64
C LEU A 484 -9.20 -8.28 0.72
N ARG A 485 -8.41 -8.78 -0.25
CA ARG A 485 -7.03 -8.35 -0.52
C ARG A 485 -6.86 -8.09 -2.02
N ILE A 486 -5.89 -7.24 -2.33
CA ILE A 486 -5.50 -6.92 -3.72
C ILE A 486 -4.06 -7.38 -3.90
N ILE A 487 -3.77 -8.04 -5.01
CA ILE A 487 -2.39 -8.33 -5.38
C ILE A 487 -1.74 -7.02 -5.82
N ASP A 488 -0.80 -6.54 -5.04
CA ASP A 488 -0.19 -5.23 -5.24
C ASP A 488 0.52 -5.12 -6.59
N GLY A 489 0.27 -4.05 -7.31
CA GLY A 489 0.93 -3.70 -8.58
C GLY A 489 1.72 -2.39 -8.48
N GLY A 490 1.95 -1.94 -7.27
CA GLY A 490 2.61 -0.70 -6.92
C GLY A 490 1.76 0.10 -5.95
N SER A 491 2.34 0.44 -4.82
CA SER A 491 1.71 1.19 -3.73
C SER A 491 2.77 1.81 -2.81
N GLY A 492 2.36 2.29 -1.64
CA GLY A 492 3.27 3.01 -0.76
C GLY A 492 3.79 4.29 -1.44
N TYR A 493 5.08 4.52 -1.37
CA TYR A 493 5.78 5.57 -2.09
C TYR A 493 7.04 4.99 -2.71
N LEU A 494 7.11 4.98 -4.05
CA LEU A 494 8.21 4.41 -4.83
C LEU A 494 8.31 2.86 -4.77
N CYS A 495 7.32 2.16 -4.22
CA CYS A 495 7.43 0.78 -3.77
C CYS A 495 6.39 -0.14 -4.40
N GLU A 496 6.59 -1.43 -4.20
CA GLU A 496 5.68 -2.49 -4.55
C GLU A 496 5.78 -3.62 -3.51
N MET A 497 4.64 -4.09 -3.02
CA MET A 497 4.59 -5.14 -2.01
C MET A 497 4.74 -6.53 -2.66
N GLU A 498 4.87 -7.57 -1.84
CA GLU A 498 4.86 -8.94 -2.35
C GLU A 498 3.56 -9.24 -3.13
N PRO A 499 3.63 -10.05 -4.21
CA PRO A 499 2.46 -10.36 -5.05
C PRO A 499 1.56 -11.44 -4.43
N VAL A 500 1.19 -11.25 -3.16
CA VAL A 500 0.47 -12.23 -2.36
C VAL A 500 -0.72 -11.58 -1.65
N ALA A 501 -1.88 -12.22 -1.74
CA ALA A 501 -2.99 -11.92 -0.85
C ALA A 501 -2.76 -12.64 0.48
N HIS A 502 -2.29 -11.92 1.47
CA HIS A 502 -2.05 -12.42 2.82
C HIS A 502 -3.29 -12.21 3.69
N PHE A 503 -3.76 -13.28 4.31
CA PHE A 503 -4.90 -13.27 5.23
C PHE A 503 -4.48 -13.80 6.59
N GLY A 504 -4.50 -12.96 7.61
CA GLY A 504 -4.55 -13.43 8.98
C GLY A 504 -5.92 -14.03 9.25
N LEU A 505 -5.95 -15.09 10.02
CA LEU A 505 -7.18 -15.83 10.37
C LEU A 505 -7.47 -15.79 11.87
N GLY A 506 -6.51 -15.39 12.68
CA GLY A 506 -6.64 -15.52 14.13
C GLY A 506 -6.96 -16.97 14.51
N GLN A 507 -8.12 -17.16 15.10
CA GLN A 507 -8.66 -18.49 15.44
C GLN A 507 -9.87 -18.89 14.58
N ASP A 508 -10.17 -18.14 13.51
CA ASP A 508 -11.24 -18.43 12.58
C ASP A 508 -10.78 -19.47 11.53
N GLU A 509 -11.74 -20.06 10.82
CA GLU A 509 -11.50 -21.06 9.78
C GLU A 509 -11.93 -20.53 8.41
N PRO A 510 -11.14 -20.77 7.36
CA PRO A 510 -11.56 -20.47 6.00
C PRO A 510 -12.73 -21.36 5.58
N SER A 511 -13.54 -20.87 4.66
CA SER A 511 -14.64 -21.65 4.06
C SER A 511 -14.54 -21.69 2.54
N SER A 512 -14.33 -20.54 1.91
CA SER A 512 -14.20 -20.45 0.44
C SER A 512 -13.33 -19.28 0.04
N LEU A 513 -12.82 -19.34 -1.19
CA LEU A 513 -11.95 -18.35 -1.82
C LEU A 513 -12.53 -17.95 -3.16
N GLU A 514 -12.54 -16.65 -3.44
CA GLU A 514 -12.83 -16.09 -4.75
C GLU A 514 -11.64 -15.27 -5.25
N VAL A 515 -11.23 -15.46 -6.49
CA VAL A 515 -10.22 -14.64 -7.18
C VAL A 515 -10.89 -14.02 -8.40
N VAL A 516 -10.69 -12.71 -8.60
CA VAL A 516 -11.15 -11.96 -9.77
C VAL A 516 -9.93 -11.29 -10.42
N TRP A 517 -9.68 -11.63 -11.69
CA TRP A 517 -8.58 -11.05 -12.48
C TRP A 517 -8.97 -9.71 -13.11
N PRO A 518 -7.99 -8.88 -13.52
CA PRO A 518 -8.26 -7.60 -14.17
C PRO A 518 -9.06 -7.64 -15.48
N ASP A 519 -9.27 -8.81 -16.07
CA ASP A 519 -10.12 -9.04 -17.24
C ASP A 519 -11.56 -9.45 -16.88
N GLY A 520 -11.88 -9.50 -15.58
CA GLY A 520 -13.19 -9.90 -15.08
C GLY A 520 -13.43 -11.41 -14.99
N LYS A 521 -12.48 -12.25 -15.43
CA LYS A 521 -12.56 -13.67 -15.13
C LYS A 521 -12.45 -13.90 -13.64
N PHE A 522 -13.16 -14.88 -13.15
CA PHE A 522 -13.14 -15.24 -11.74
C PHE A 522 -13.05 -16.75 -11.54
N PHE A 523 -12.58 -17.12 -10.38
CA PHE A 523 -12.48 -18.50 -9.93
C PHE A 523 -12.89 -18.59 -8.46
N THR A 524 -13.69 -19.59 -8.12
CA THR A 524 -14.12 -19.84 -6.74
C THR A 524 -13.84 -21.29 -6.35
N ARG A 525 -13.44 -21.49 -5.09
CA ARG A 525 -13.29 -22.84 -4.52
C ARG A 525 -13.56 -22.83 -3.02
N THR A 526 -13.92 -24.00 -2.48
CA THR A 526 -13.87 -24.25 -1.04
C THR A 526 -12.43 -24.31 -0.56
N VAL A 527 -12.19 -23.84 0.67
CA VAL A 527 -10.91 -23.96 1.36
C VAL A 527 -11.12 -24.76 2.64
N ALA A 528 -10.42 -25.87 2.78
CA ALA A 528 -10.52 -26.71 3.96
C ALA A 528 -9.68 -26.14 5.11
N SER A 529 -10.10 -26.38 6.38
CA SER A 529 -9.31 -25.99 7.55
C SER A 529 -7.90 -26.60 7.58
N THR A 530 -7.70 -27.73 6.89
CA THR A 530 -6.37 -28.35 6.73
C THR A 530 -5.42 -27.60 5.79
N GLU A 531 -5.93 -26.62 5.04
CA GLU A 531 -5.15 -25.77 4.14
C GLU A 531 -4.70 -24.46 4.83
N MET A 532 -5.08 -24.24 6.08
CA MET A 532 -4.53 -23.13 6.88
C MET A 532 -3.01 -23.25 7.04
N ASN A 533 -2.38 -22.13 7.28
CA ASN A 533 -0.92 -22.00 7.45
C ASN A 533 -0.15 -22.53 6.23
N SER A 534 -0.65 -22.21 5.04
CA SER A 534 -0.05 -22.62 3.77
C SER A 534 -0.19 -21.54 2.69
N VAL A 535 0.49 -21.76 1.58
CA VAL A 535 0.42 -20.93 0.38
C VAL A 535 -0.39 -21.67 -0.68
N LEU A 536 -1.40 -21.00 -1.23
CA LEU A 536 -2.24 -21.52 -2.32
C LEU A 536 -1.93 -20.77 -3.61
N GLU A 537 -1.40 -21.47 -4.60
CA GLU A 537 -1.29 -20.94 -5.95
C GLU A 537 -2.59 -21.20 -6.72
N ILE A 538 -3.14 -20.14 -7.31
CA ILE A 538 -4.37 -20.20 -8.09
C ILE A 538 -4.06 -19.93 -9.56
N PRO A 539 -4.10 -20.94 -10.42
CA PRO A 539 -3.86 -20.75 -11.84
C PRO A 539 -5.00 -19.95 -12.49
N TYR A 540 -4.66 -19.23 -13.56
CA TYR A 540 -5.67 -18.54 -14.37
C TYR A 540 -6.67 -19.57 -14.94
N PRO A 541 -7.98 -19.31 -14.86
CA PRO A 541 -9.00 -20.25 -15.34
C PRO A 541 -8.91 -20.40 -16.86
N GLN A 542 -8.70 -21.64 -17.32
CA GLN A 542 -8.66 -21.97 -18.74
C GLN A 542 -10.07 -22.09 -19.30
N ASP A 543 -10.28 -21.64 -20.55
CA ASP A 543 -11.51 -21.88 -21.28
C ASP A 543 -11.57 -23.38 -21.67
N THR A 544 -12.02 -24.24 -20.77
CA THR A 544 -12.36 -25.61 -21.14
C THR A 544 -13.69 -25.61 -21.86
N PRO A 545 -13.86 -26.34 -23.00
CA PRO A 545 -15.19 -26.56 -23.56
C PRO A 545 -16.06 -27.25 -22.52
N GLU A 546 -17.17 -26.61 -22.21
CA GLU A 546 -18.07 -26.92 -21.12
C GLU A 546 -18.57 -28.38 -21.12
N SER A 547 -18.08 -29.16 -20.17
CA SER A 547 -19.03 -29.97 -19.38
C SER A 547 -19.49 -29.08 -18.24
N PRO A 548 -20.79 -28.92 -17.95
CA PRO A 548 -21.22 -28.08 -16.83
C PRO A 548 -20.52 -28.62 -15.57
N PRO A 549 -19.75 -27.81 -14.85
CA PRO A 549 -19.12 -28.27 -13.64
C PRO A 549 -20.21 -28.66 -12.66
N VAL A 550 -20.12 -29.86 -12.10
CA VAL A 550 -20.79 -30.18 -10.85
C VAL A 550 -20.13 -29.28 -9.81
N ILE A 551 -20.66 -28.07 -9.66
CA ILE A 551 -20.18 -27.11 -8.65
C ILE A 551 -20.56 -27.74 -7.30
N PRO A 552 -19.59 -28.17 -6.48
CA PRO A 552 -19.93 -28.60 -5.13
C PRO A 552 -20.57 -27.40 -4.43
N PRO A 553 -21.50 -27.59 -3.51
CA PRO A 553 -22.13 -26.49 -2.79
C PRO A 553 -21.02 -25.71 -2.09
N LEU A 554 -20.84 -24.45 -2.51
CA LEU A 554 -19.86 -23.53 -1.94
C LEU A 554 -20.43 -23.07 -0.59
N GLU A 555 -19.69 -23.25 0.49
CA GLU A 555 -20.02 -22.63 1.77
C GLU A 555 -19.61 -21.14 1.71
N CYS A 556 -20.51 -20.28 1.32
CA CYS A 556 -20.33 -18.85 1.45
C CYS A 556 -20.31 -18.47 2.94
N GLY A 557 -19.54 -17.46 3.30
CA GLY A 557 -19.49 -16.95 4.68
C GLY A 557 -20.84 -16.40 5.15
N GLN A 558 -20.94 -16.05 6.43
CA GLN A 558 -22.15 -15.48 7.02
C GLN A 558 -22.58 -14.23 6.25
N GLY A 559 -23.87 -14.10 5.93
CA GLY A 559 -24.44 -12.99 5.17
C GLY A 559 -24.27 -13.10 3.65
N PHE A 560 -23.75 -14.22 3.14
CA PHE A 560 -23.57 -14.46 1.72
C PHE A 560 -24.30 -15.74 1.28
N SER A 561 -24.77 -15.76 0.05
CA SER A 561 -25.38 -16.92 -0.60
C SER A 561 -24.71 -17.22 -1.94
N GLN A 562 -24.71 -18.49 -2.34
CA GLN A 562 -24.18 -18.89 -3.65
C GLN A 562 -25.16 -18.49 -4.76
N HIS A 563 -24.68 -17.67 -5.70
CA HIS A 563 -25.42 -17.34 -6.92
C HIS A 563 -25.32 -18.47 -7.95
N GLU A 564 -26.22 -18.49 -8.95
CA GLU A 564 -26.26 -19.49 -10.03
C GLU A 564 -24.94 -19.58 -10.83
N ASN A 565 -24.15 -18.50 -10.87
CA ASN A 565 -22.84 -18.47 -11.52
C ASN A 565 -21.70 -19.03 -10.65
N GLY A 566 -21.99 -19.50 -9.44
CA GLY A 566 -21.02 -20.09 -8.53
C GLY A 566 -20.30 -19.10 -7.60
N ARG A 567 -20.57 -17.79 -7.73
CA ARG A 567 -20.00 -16.77 -6.83
C ARG A 567 -20.80 -16.63 -5.54
N CYS A 568 -20.11 -16.25 -4.46
CA CYS A 568 -20.76 -15.80 -3.25
C CYS A 568 -21.23 -14.35 -3.42
N VAL A 569 -22.52 -14.11 -3.26
CA VAL A 569 -23.13 -12.76 -3.33
C VAL A 569 -23.75 -12.41 -2.00
N ASP A 570 -23.75 -11.13 -1.71
CA ASP A 570 -24.37 -10.58 -0.51
C ASP A 570 -25.86 -10.94 -0.46
N MET A 571 -26.30 -11.43 0.69
CA MET A 571 -27.70 -11.77 0.93
C MET A 571 -28.46 -10.51 1.35
N ASP A 572 -29.58 -10.23 0.70
CA ASP A 572 -30.44 -9.14 1.19
C ASP A 572 -31.38 -9.66 2.29
N GLU A 573 -30.87 -9.67 3.53
CA GLU A 573 -31.64 -10.15 4.67
C GLU A 573 -32.90 -9.31 4.91
N CYS A 574 -32.90 -8.07 4.46
CA CYS A 574 -34.07 -7.20 4.57
C CYS A 574 -35.21 -7.63 3.63
N ALA A 575 -34.86 -8.18 2.47
CA ALA A 575 -35.82 -8.72 1.51
C ALA A 575 -36.25 -10.15 1.87
N GLU A 576 -35.30 -10.99 2.28
CA GLU A 576 -35.57 -12.41 2.57
C GLU A 576 -36.25 -12.63 3.93
N PHE A 577 -35.93 -11.79 4.92
CA PHE A 577 -36.46 -11.90 6.28
C PHE A 577 -37.22 -10.63 6.69
N PRO A 578 -38.50 -10.44 6.31
CA PRO A 578 -39.25 -9.19 6.48
C PRO A 578 -39.36 -8.66 7.91
N PHE A 579 -39.05 -9.47 8.91
CA PHE A 579 -39.16 -9.12 10.34
C PHE A 579 -37.84 -9.28 11.09
N VAL A 580 -36.72 -9.26 10.38
CA VAL A 580 -35.37 -9.45 10.95
C VAL A 580 -35.03 -8.36 11.98
N CYS A 581 -35.60 -7.17 11.84
CA CYS A 581 -35.36 -6.06 12.74
C CYS A 581 -36.32 -6.01 13.94
N PRO A 582 -35.84 -5.64 15.15
CA PRO A 582 -36.67 -5.51 16.33
C PRO A 582 -37.62 -4.32 16.22
N ARG A 583 -38.72 -4.36 17.00
CA ARG A 583 -39.78 -3.30 16.96
C ARG A 583 -39.26 -1.88 17.25
N GLY A 584 -38.20 -1.73 18.05
CA GLY A 584 -37.59 -0.43 18.37
C GLY A 584 -36.78 0.15 17.21
N ARG A 585 -36.31 -0.68 16.27
CA ARG A 585 -35.53 -0.29 15.10
C ARG A 585 -36.08 -0.98 13.84
N PRO A 586 -37.29 -0.64 13.40
CA PRO A 586 -38.02 -1.41 12.39
C PRO A 586 -37.49 -1.22 10.95
N VAL A 587 -36.61 -0.27 10.70
CA VAL A 587 -36.08 0.01 9.37
C VAL A 587 -34.85 -0.86 9.12
N CYS A 588 -35.03 -1.88 8.29
CA CYS A 588 -33.93 -2.71 7.84
C CYS A 588 -33.17 -2.02 6.69
N VAL A 589 -31.87 -2.09 6.73
CA VAL A 589 -30.97 -1.62 5.66
C VAL A 589 -29.96 -2.72 5.40
N ASN A 590 -29.97 -3.30 4.20
CA ASN A 590 -29.00 -4.28 3.78
C ASN A 590 -27.58 -3.65 3.76
N THR A 591 -26.58 -4.44 4.16
CA THR A 591 -25.16 -4.08 4.13
C THR A 591 -24.37 -5.28 3.63
N TYR A 592 -23.18 -5.08 3.10
CA TYR A 592 -22.36 -6.18 2.64
C TYR A 592 -22.02 -7.16 3.78
N GLY A 593 -22.43 -8.41 3.62
CA GLY A 593 -22.26 -9.48 4.63
C GLY A 593 -23.23 -9.39 5.80
N GLY A 594 -24.36 -8.67 5.68
CA GLY A 594 -25.36 -8.60 6.73
C GLY A 594 -26.34 -7.43 6.60
N TYR A 595 -26.99 -7.04 7.69
CA TYR A 595 -27.99 -5.97 7.69
C TYR A 595 -27.88 -5.07 8.92
N ARG A 596 -28.51 -3.89 8.83
CA ARG A 596 -28.61 -2.94 9.95
C ARG A 596 -30.05 -2.57 10.22
N CYS A 597 -30.40 -2.57 11.49
CA CYS A 597 -31.71 -2.09 11.93
C CYS A 597 -31.60 -0.65 12.41
N ARG A 598 -32.41 0.24 11.82
CA ARG A 598 -32.48 1.66 12.20
C ARG A 598 -33.81 2.02 12.80
N SER A 599 -33.80 2.95 13.73
CA SER A 599 -35.00 3.60 14.20
C SER A 599 -35.59 4.48 13.09
N ASN A 600 -36.90 4.54 12.97
CA ASN A 600 -37.62 5.53 12.16
C ASN A 600 -37.78 6.88 12.88
N LYS A 601 -37.30 6.99 14.13
CA LYS A 601 -37.35 8.21 14.91
C LYS A 601 -36.38 9.26 14.33
N ARG A 602 -36.90 10.44 14.02
CA ARG A 602 -36.11 11.59 13.61
C ARG A 602 -35.68 12.38 14.83
N CYS A 603 -34.37 12.52 15.02
CA CYS A 603 -33.81 13.37 16.05
C CYS A 603 -33.37 14.72 15.48
N ASN A 604 -33.33 15.75 16.33
CA ASN A 604 -32.81 17.07 15.96
C ASN A 604 -31.31 17.01 15.70
N ARG A 605 -30.77 17.97 14.95
CA ARG A 605 -29.36 18.05 14.61
C ARG A 605 -28.47 17.99 15.87
N GLY A 606 -27.56 17.04 15.92
CA GLY A 606 -26.69 16.80 17.07
C GLY A 606 -27.19 15.72 18.05
N PHE A 607 -28.33 15.08 17.75
CA PHE A 607 -28.88 13.99 18.53
C PHE A 607 -29.14 12.78 17.64
N GLU A 608 -28.88 11.58 18.16
CA GLU A 608 -29.17 10.30 17.50
C GLU A 608 -30.17 9.47 18.31
N PRO A 609 -30.93 8.56 17.67
CA PRO A 609 -31.76 7.62 18.40
C PRO A 609 -30.89 6.72 19.30
N ASN A 610 -31.30 6.53 20.55
CA ASN A 610 -30.67 5.56 21.44
C ASN A 610 -30.78 4.13 20.90
N GLU A 611 -30.08 3.19 21.50
CA GLU A 611 -30.03 1.78 21.05
C GLU A 611 -31.41 1.15 20.86
N ASP A 612 -32.39 1.51 21.69
CA ASP A 612 -33.76 0.99 21.60
C ASP A 612 -34.64 1.79 20.62
N GLY A 613 -34.14 2.88 20.01
CA GLY A 613 -34.91 3.74 19.12
C GLY A 613 -36.04 4.52 19.82
N THR A 614 -36.06 4.60 21.15
CA THR A 614 -37.14 5.20 21.96
C THR A 614 -36.89 6.65 22.33
N ALA A 615 -35.63 7.08 22.42
CA ALA A 615 -35.23 8.44 22.78
C ALA A 615 -34.15 8.98 21.82
N CYS A 616 -34.01 10.31 21.76
CA CYS A 616 -32.86 10.96 21.12
C CYS A 616 -31.82 11.27 22.19
N VAL A 617 -30.57 10.85 21.96
CA VAL A 617 -29.43 11.07 22.84
C VAL A 617 -28.39 11.91 22.11
N ALA A 618 -27.57 12.66 22.85
CA ALA A 618 -26.53 13.54 22.29
C ALA A 618 -25.26 12.77 21.98
#